data_fb1aef6549d11086edefcd74a9214cef
#
_entry.id   fb1aef6549d11086edefcd74a9214cef
#
_cell.length_a   1.000
_cell.length_b   1.000
_cell.length_c   1.000
_cell.angle_alpha   90.00
_cell.angle_beta   90.00
_cell.angle_gamma   90.00
#
_symmetry.space_group_name_H-M   'P 1'
#
loop_
_entity.id
_entity.type
_entity.pdbx_description
1 polymer ?
#
loop_
_entity_poly.entity_id
_entity_poly.type
_entity_poly.pdbx_seq_one_letter_code
_entity_poly.pdbx_strand_id
1 'polypeptide(L)'
;GGAIHQAGAVKARKSQRHATSDWMALEKERGISVTSSVMQFPYEDRIVNLLDTPGHADFGEDTYRVLTAVDSALMVIDVAKGVEERTIKLMEVCRLRDTPIMTFINKLDREGRSPIELLDEVESVLGIQCAPVIWPIGMGQRLKGVVHLLSGEVHLFEPGRNFTRQDSTIFASLDDPGLLERIGAPMLAELREELELVEGASHPFDKAKYLAGQQTPVFFGSAVNNFGVQLLLDFFVEHAPAPKPRMTTVREVSPQEEAFTGFVFKIQANMDPQHRDRVAFLRICSGRFDAGMKAFHVRSGKETKLANALTFMASDREHVETAYPGDVIGLHNHGTISIGDTFTAGEAMSFTGIPNFAPELFRRARLRDPLKLKQLQKGLAQLSEEGATQFFRPLMSNDLILGAVGTLQFDVVAYRLKDEYSVDASFEPISISTARWVRCKDARKLEEFREKAAQNLAIDAAGELVYIAPSRVNLQLTEERWPDIEFLATREHAHAIGID
;
A
#
# COMPACT_ATOMS: atom_id res chain seq x y z
N GLY A 1 -2.39 -3.91 13.28
CA GLY A 1 -2.12 -4.19 14.71
C GLY A 1 -2.70 -5.50 15.19
N GLY A 2 -4.02 -5.74 14.98
CA GLY A 2 -4.70 -6.95 15.50
C GLY A 2 -4.10 -8.26 15.00
N ALA A 3 -3.84 -8.39 13.71
CA ALA A 3 -3.24 -9.59 13.12
C ALA A 3 -1.86 -9.93 13.72
N ILE A 4 -1.02 -8.92 13.95
CA ILE A 4 0.31 -9.11 14.52
C ILE A 4 0.23 -9.54 15.99
N HIS A 5 -0.70 -8.96 16.75
CA HIS A 5 -0.94 -9.38 18.13
C HIS A 5 -1.49 -10.80 18.21
N GLN A 6 -2.41 -11.19 17.32
CA GLN A 6 -2.96 -12.53 17.24
C GLN A 6 -1.89 -13.58 16.92
N ALA A 7 -0.96 -13.26 16.04
CA ALA A 7 0.19 -14.10 15.73
C ALA A 7 1.23 -14.20 16.88
N GLY A 8 1.06 -13.41 17.95
CA GLY A 8 2.00 -13.37 19.06
C GLY A 8 3.35 -12.70 18.76
N ALA A 9 3.48 -12.10 17.58
CA ALA A 9 4.72 -11.47 17.11
C ALA A 9 5.08 -10.19 17.89
N VAL A 10 4.08 -9.52 18.49
CA VAL A 10 4.28 -8.30 19.28
C VAL A 10 3.58 -8.42 20.63
N LYS A 11 4.29 -8.11 21.72
CA LYS A 11 3.68 -8.08 23.07
C LYS A 11 2.70 -6.91 23.18
N ALA A 12 1.52 -7.19 23.71
CA ALA A 12 0.52 -6.17 23.99
C ALA A 12 1.06 -5.13 24.97
N ARG A 13 1.11 -3.86 24.56
CA ARG A 13 1.39 -2.73 25.46
C ARG A 13 0.05 -2.09 25.86
N LYS A 14 -0.16 -1.90 27.16
CA LYS A 14 -1.32 -1.15 27.67
C LYS A 14 -1.36 0.25 27.04
N SER A 15 -2.51 0.60 26.46
CA SER A 15 -2.91 1.94 26.01
C SER A 15 -2.10 2.56 24.85
N GLN A 16 -1.97 1.91 23.70
CA GLN A 16 -1.61 2.66 22.49
C GLN A 16 -2.83 2.78 21.58
N ARG A 17 -3.28 4.02 21.36
CA ARG A 17 -4.36 4.38 20.41
C ARG A 17 -3.92 4.31 18.94
N HIS A 18 -2.66 3.97 18.69
CA HIS A 18 -2.01 3.98 17.37
C HIS A 18 -1.82 2.56 16.84
N ALA A 19 -1.85 2.40 15.52
CA ALA A 19 -1.51 1.13 14.90
C ALA A 19 -0.05 0.75 15.21
N THR A 20 0.24 -0.55 15.28
CA THR A 20 1.62 -1.04 15.48
C THR A 20 2.53 -0.62 14.31
N SER A 21 1.93 -0.41 13.13
CA SER A 21 2.57 0.09 11.91
C SER A 21 2.96 1.57 11.96
N ASP A 22 2.34 2.39 12.83
CA ASP A 22 2.62 3.83 12.92
C ASP A 22 3.93 4.06 13.69
N TRP A 23 5.00 4.34 12.99
CA TRP A 23 6.33 4.51 13.56
C TRP A 23 6.77 5.98 13.62
N MET A 24 6.24 6.86 12.75
CA MET A 24 6.57 8.29 12.74
C MET A 24 5.89 9.03 13.89
N ALA A 25 6.59 10.01 14.48
CA ALA A 25 6.02 10.86 15.52
C ALA A 25 4.79 11.64 15.02
N LEU A 26 4.83 12.08 13.77
CA LEU A 26 3.72 12.76 13.10
C LEU A 26 2.46 11.89 12.97
N GLU A 27 2.61 10.61 12.65
CA GLU A 27 1.51 9.64 12.58
C GLU A 27 0.84 9.46 13.94
N LYS A 28 1.65 9.36 14.99
CA LYS A 28 1.18 9.24 16.38
C LYS A 28 0.46 10.50 16.86
N GLU A 29 0.96 11.69 16.49
CA GLU A 29 0.36 12.97 16.86
C GLU A 29 -0.97 13.21 16.15
N ARG A 30 -1.04 12.92 14.84
CA ARG A 30 -2.26 13.13 14.03
C ARG A 30 -3.24 11.96 14.07
N GLY A 31 -2.81 10.78 14.52
CA GLY A 31 -3.64 9.56 14.57
C GLY A 31 -4.01 9.01 13.20
N ILE A 32 -3.22 9.29 12.17
CA ILE A 32 -3.37 8.78 10.79
C ILE A 32 -2.03 8.26 10.29
N SER A 33 -2.06 7.14 9.56
CA SER A 33 -0.89 6.63 8.84
C SER A 33 -0.59 7.51 7.62
N VAL A 34 0.67 7.86 7.44
CA VAL A 34 1.16 8.77 6.39
C VAL A 34 1.92 7.98 5.32
N THR A 35 2.61 6.93 5.72
CA THR A 35 3.37 6.04 4.84
C THR A 35 2.92 4.60 5.02
N SER A 36 3.06 3.78 3.97
CA SER A 36 2.85 2.35 4.11
C SER A 36 3.97 1.72 4.95
N SER A 37 3.63 0.68 5.69
CA SER A 37 4.57 -0.11 6.50
C SER A 37 4.67 -1.52 5.96
N VAL A 38 5.87 -2.08 6.00
CA VAL A 38 6.12 -3.49 5.65
C VAL A 38 6.42 -4.24 6.93
N MET A 39 5.70 -5.33 7.16
CA MET A 39 5.87 -6.19 8.33
C MET A 39 5.86 -7.65 7.88
N GLN A 40 6.70 -8.47 8.49
CA GLN A 40 6.76 -9.89 8.25
C GLN A 40 6.63 -10.64 9.58
N PHE A 41 5.83 -11.69 9.61
CA PHE A 41 5.68 -12.51 10.80
C PHE A 41 5.29 -13.95 10.43
N PRO A 42 5.72 -14.95 11.23
CA PRO A 42 5.25 -16.32 11.08
C PRO A 42 3.82 -16.45 11.55
N TYR A 43 3.02 -17.21 10.82
CA TYR A 43 1.68 -17.64 11.22
C TYR A 43 1.47 -19.08 10.75
N GLU A 44 1.24 -19.99 11.68
CA GLU A 44 1.25 -21.44 11.43
C GLU A 44 2.52 -21.90 10.69
N ASP A 45 2.38 -22.55 9.55
CA ASP A 45 3.50 -23.02 8.71
C ASP A 45 3.90 -22.03 7.60
N ARG A 46 3.45 -20.79 7.68
CA ARG A 46 3.64 -19.75 6.66
C ARG A 46 4.37 -18.53 7.21
N ILE A 47 4.99 -17.80 6.28
CA ILE A 47 5.47 -16.44 6.54
C ILE A 47 4.51 -15.45 5.87
N VAL A 48 3.91 -14.58 6.66
CA VAL A 48 2.99 -13.55 6.19
C VAL A 48 3.75 -12.25 6.01
N ASN A 49 3.73 -11.70 4.79
CA ASN A 49 4.22 -10.36 4.48
C ASN A 49 3.02 -9.42 4.47
N LEU A 50 2.90 -8.57 5.46
CA LEU A 50 1.81 -7.61 5.62
C LEU A 50 2.28 -6.21 5.25
N LEU A 51 1.67 -5.64 4.21
CA LEU A 51 1.90 -4.27 3.77
C LEU A 51 0.69 -3.43 4.20
N ASP A 52 0.86 -2.65 5.26
CA ASP A 52 -0.18 -1.76 5.78
C ASP A 52 -0.12 -0.41 5.05
N THR A 53 -1.24 0.03 4.49
CA THR A 53 -1.30 1.22 3.65
C THR A 53 -2.05 2.37 4.32
N PRO A 54 -1.66 3.65 4.05
CA PRO A 54 -2.36 4.80 4.60
C PRO A 54 -3.83 4.83 4.15
N GLY A 55 -4.73 5.10 5.10
CA GLY A 55 -6.16 5.27 4.82
C GLY A 55 -6.53 6.61 4.17
N HIS A 56 -5.69 7.65 4.23
CA HIS A 56 -6.01 9.00 3.75
C HIS A 56 -5.77 9.18 2.25
N ALA A 57 -6.66 9.90 1.55
CA ALA A 57 -6.60 10.08 0.11
C ALA A 57 -5.30 10.75 -0.39
N ASP A 58 -4.74 11.65 0.39
CA ASP A 58 -3.50 12.38 0.07
C ASP A 58 -2.28 11.45 -0.09
N PHE A 59 -2.34 10.22 0.43
CA PHE A 59 -1.25 9.23 0.35
C PHE A 59 -1.56 8.06 -0.61
N GLY A 60 -2.47 8.27 -1.56
CA GLY A 60 -2.94 7.24 -2.51
C GLY A 60 -1.84 6.64 -3.38
N GLU A 61 -0.87 7.44 -3.83
CA GLU A 61 0.24 6.95 -4.67
C GLU A 61 1.06 5.84 -3.99
N ASP A 62 1.33 5.99 -2.68
CA ASP A 62 2.05 4.96 -1.92
C ASP A 62 1.24 3.65 -1.89
N THR A 63 -0.08 3.74 -1.68
CA THR A 63 -0.96 2.58 -1.74
C THR A 63 -0.95 1.90 -3.11
N TYR A 64 -0.99 2.67 -4.20
CA TYR A 64 -0.95 2.11 -5.57
C TYR A 64 0.36 1.37 -5.84
N ARG A 65 1.49 1.90 -5.39
CA ARG A 65 2.79 1.23 -5.51
C ARG A 65 2.86 -0.04 -4.68
N VAL A 66 2.36 -0.01 -3.45
CA VAL A 66 2.26 -1.19 -2.57
C VAL A 66 1.43 -2.30 -3.22
N LEU A 67 0.29 -1.96 -3.85
CA LEU A 67 -0.54 -2.94 -4.56
C LEU A 67 0.20 -3.61 -5.74
N THR A 68 1.29 -3.03 -6.25
CA THR A 68 2.13 -3.71 -7.25
C THR A 68 2.95 -4.84 -6.66
N ALA A 69 3.23 -4.80 -5.37
CA ALA A 69 4.12 -5.74 -4.69
C ALA A 69 3.40 -6.90 -3.99
N VAL A 70 2.06 -6.90 -3.99
CA VAL A 70 1.26 -7.92 -3.30
C VAL A 70 0.55 -8.86 -4.27
N ASP A 71 0.12 -10.01 -3.77
CA ASP A 71 -0.63 -11.03 -4.53
C ASP A 71 -2.08 -11.12 -4.09
N SER A 72 -2.43 -10.53 -2.94
CA SER A 72 -3.78 -10.43 -2.40
C SER A 72 -3.94 -9.12 -1.64
N ALA A 73 -5.18 -8.64 -1.51
CA ALA A 73 -5.52 -7.44 -0.75
C ALA A 73 -6.57 -7.75 0.31
N LEU A 74 -6.45 -7.09 1.47
CA LEU A 74 -7.48 -7.06 2.49
C LEU A 74 -8.14 -5.69 2.48
N MET A 75 -9.41 -5.64 2.07
CA MET A 75 -10.23 -4.46 2.11
C MET A 75 -10.87 -4.33 3.49
N VAL A 76 -10.64 -3.22 4.17
CA VAL A 76 -11.18 -2.95 5.50
C VAL A 76 -12.25 -1.86 5.41
N ILE A 77 -13.49 -2.21 5.78
CA ILE A 77 -14.65 -1.32 5.74
C ILE A 77 -15.08 -1.00 7.17
N ASP A 78 -15.34 0.26 7.46
CA ASP A 78 -15.92 0.72 8.73
C ASP A 78 -17.44 0.42 8.72
N VAL A 79 -17.93 -0.32 9.71
CA VAL A 79 -19.34 -0.73 9.80
C VAL A 79 -20.34 0.47 9.76
N ALA A 80 -19.92 1.63 10.24
CA ALA A 80 -20.76 2.83 10.27
C ALA A 80 -20.72 3.62 8.97
N LYS A 81 -19.58 3.59 8.25
CA LYS A 81 -19.36 4.39 7.04
C LYS A 81 -19.72 3.64 5.74
N GLY A 82 -19.51 2.32 5.71
CA GLY A 82 -19.69 1.53 4.50
C GLY A 82 -18.59 1.78 3.47
N VAL A 83 -18.94 1.71 2.18
CA VAL A 83 -18.03 1.88 1.06
C VAL A 83 -17.74 3.36 0.82
N GLU A 84 -16.50 3.78 1.05
CA GLU A 84 -16.05 5.16 0.81
C GLU A 84 -15.48 5.32 -0.62
N GLU A 85 -15.49 6.53 -1.18
CA GLU A 85 -15.00 6.85 -2.54
C GLU A 85 -13.59 6.29 -2.80
N ARG A 86 -12.74 6.34 -1.80
CA ARG A 86 -11.38 5.79 -1.89
C ARG A 86 -11.37 4.27 -2.08
N THR A 87 -12.28 3.57 -1.40
CA THR A 87 -12.42 2.11 -1.55
C THR A 87 -12.73 1.75 -3.01
N ILE A 88 -13.59 2.53 -3.67
CA ILE A 88 -13.93 2.37 -5.09
C ILE A 88 -12.68 2.50 -5.97
N LYS A 89 -11.90 3.57 -5.76
CA LYS A 89 -10.66 3.81 -6.53
C LYS A 89 -9.61 2.70 -6.34
N LEU A 90 -9.45 2.21 -5.12
CA LEU A 90 -8.50 1.13 -4.83
C LEU A 90 -8.98 -0.21 -5.41
N MET A 91 -10.30 -0.44 -5.42
CA MET A 91 -10.90 -1.60 -6.06
C MET A 91 -10.63 -1.65 -7.56
N GLU A 92 -10.71 -0.51 -8.25
CA GLU A 92 -10.37 -0.39 -9.68
C GLU A 92 -8.91 -0.81 -9.95
N VAL A 93 -7.98 -0.39 -9.08
CA VAL A 93 -6.57 -0.78 -9.20
C VAL A 93 -6.37 -2.28 -8.98
N CYS A 94 -7.06 -2.86 -8.00
CA CYS A 94 -7.00 -4.30 -7.76
C CYS A 94 -7.54 -5.09 -8.96
N ARG A 95 -8.62 -4.62 -9.60
CA ARG A 95 -9.18 -5.23 -10.82
C ARG A 95 -8.21 -5.22 -12.00
N LEU A 96 -7.55 -4.07 -12.24
CA LEU A 96 -6.57 -3.95 -13.34
C LEU A 96 -5.39 -4.94 -13.20
N ARG A 97 -5.23 -5.54 -12.02
CA ARG A 97 -4.14 -6.46 -11.66
C ARG A 97 -4.61 -7.86 -11.34
N ASP A 98 -5.90 -8.14 -11.47
CA ASP A 98 -6.52 -9.40 -11.04
C ASP A 98 -6.11 -9.80 -9.61
N THR A 99 -6.03 -8.80 -8.70
CA THR A 99 -5.66 -9.02 -7.31
C THR A 99 -6.87 -9.52 -6.53
N PRO A 100 -6.85 -10.76 -5.98
CA PRO A 100 -7.93 -11.25 -5.13
C PRO A 100 -8.09 -10.40 -3.88
N ILE A 101 -9.34 -10.18 -3.46
CA ILE A 101 -9.67 -9.30 -2.33
C ILE A 101 -10.47 -10.08 -1.31
N MET A 102 -10.03 -10.03 -0.04
CA MET A 102 -10.84 -10.37 1.13
C MET A 102 -11.40 -9.09 1.75
N THR A 103 -12.57 -9.14 2.33
CA THR A 103 -13.22 -8.00 2.96
C THR A 103 -13.36 -8.23 4.46
N PHE A 104 -12.95 -7.26 5.27
CA PHE A 104 -13.14 -7.24 6.71
C PHE A 104 -13.98 -6.03 7.11
N ILE A 105 -15.22 -6.26 7.55
CA ILE A 105 -16.11 -5.23 8.10
C ILE A 105 -15.77 -5.05 9.57
N ASN A 106 -15.13 -3.92 9.85
CA ASN A 106 -14.47 -3.60 11.12
C ASN A 106 -15.31 -2.70 12.01
N LYS A 107 -14.96 -2.65 13.28
CA LYS A 107 -15.54 -1.81 14.33
C LYS A 107 -16.95 -2.24 14.76
N LEU A 108 -17.25 -3.52 14.68
CA LEU A 108 -18.54 -4.05 15.17
C LEU A 108 -18.76 -3.88 16.69
N ASP A 109 -17.72 -3.49 17.43
CA ASP A 109 -17.82 -3.04 18.82
C ASP A 109 -18.61 -1.72 18.99
N ARG A 110 -18.99 -1.08 17.88
CA ARG A 110 -19.81 0.13 17.82
C ARG A 110 -21.09 -0.12 17.04
N GLU A 111 -22.10 0.70 17.32
CA GLU A 111 -23.31 0.71 16.50
C GLU A 111 -22.98 1.20 15.08
N GLY A 112 -23.56 0.54 14.10
CA GLY A 112 -23.34 0.81 12.68
C GLY A 112 -24.51 0.38 11.83
N ARG A 113 -24.25 0.19 10.54
CA ARG A 113 -25.26 -0.25 9.56
C ARG A 113 -25.47 -1.76 9.65
N SER A 114 -26.62 -2.21 9.19
CA SER A 114 -26.93 -3.64 9.12
C SER A 114 -25.88 -4.41 8.29
N PRO A 115 -25.40 -5.57 8.78
CA PRO A 115 -24.49 -6.41 8.00
C PRO A 115 -25.01 -6.77 6.59
N ILE A 116 -26.31 -7.02 6.44
CA ILE A 116 -26.93 -7.34 5.14
C ILE A 116 -26.88 -6.13 4.20
N GLU A 117 -27.22 -4.92 4.70
CA GLU A 117 -27.12 -3.70 3.89
C GLU A 117 -25.67 -3.41 3.44
N LEU A 118 -24.69 -3.74 4.27
CA LEU A 118 -23.28 -3.56 3.90
C LEU A 118 -22.83 -4.55 2.83
N LEU A 119 -23.32 -5.81 2.85
CA LEU A 119 -23.06 -6.76 1.76
C LEU A 119 -23.66 -6.26 0.45
N ASP A 120 -24.93 -5.81 0.46
CA ASP A 120 -25.59 -5.25 -0.72
C ASP A 120 -24.87 -4.02 -1.27
N GLU A 121 -24.41 -3.12 -0.40
CA GLU A 121 -23.61 -1.96 -0.81
C GLU A 121 -22.27 -2.37 -1.45
N VAL A 122 -21.55 -3.33 -0.86
CA VAL A 122 -20.28 -3.83 -1.43
C VAL A 122 -20.53 -4.43 -2.81
N GLU A 123 -21.57 -5.23 -2.97
CA GLU A 123 -21.93 -5.83 -4.27
C GLU A 123 -22.34 -4.78 -5.31
N SER A 124 -23.26 -3.88 -4.94
CA SER A 124 -23.83 -2.90 -5.87
C SER A 124 -22.82 -1.82 -6.26
N VAL A 125 -22.03 -1.31 -5.31
CA VAL A 125 -21.08 -0.21 -5.54
C VAL A 125 -19.76 -0.72 -6.12
N LEU A 126 -19.26 -1.83 -5.58
CA LEU A 126 -17.96 -2.37 -6.03
C LEU A 126 -18.10 -3.43 -7.11
N GLY A 127 -19.30 -3.93 -7.41
CA GLY A 127 -19.55 -4.93 -8.45
C GLY A 127 -18.74 -6.22 -8.23
N ILE A 128 -18.65 -6.71 -7.00
CA ILE A 128 -17.97 -7.95 -6.61
C ILE A 128 -18.93 -8.78 -5.75
N GLN A 129 -19.06 -10.08 -6.01
CA GLN A 129 -19.91 -10.95 -5.20
C GLN A 129 -19.38 -11.11 -3.79
N CYS A 130 -20.23 -10.94 -2.77
CA CYS A 130 -19.91 -11.18 -1.38
C CYS A 130 -20.17 -12.62 -0.97
N ALA A 131 -19.17 -13.27 -0.36
CA ALA A 131 -19.30 -14.58 0.26
C ALA A 131 -19.00 -14.45 1.76
N PRO A 132 -19.99 -14.23 2.62
CA PRO A 132 -19.75 -14.14 4.06
C PRO A 132 -19.22 -15.48 4.58
N VAL A 133 -18.10 -15.44 5.27
CA VAL A 133 -17.45 -16.60 5.90
C VAL A 133 -17.82 -16.67 7.38
N ILE A 134 -17.91 -15.52 8.03
CA ILE A 134 -18.40 -15.41 9.41
C ILE A 134 -19.54 -14.39 9.46
N TRP A 135 -20.51 -14.62 10.37
CA TRP A 135 -21.64 -13.75 10.60
C TRP A 135 -21.69 -13.28 12.05
N PRO A 136 -21.90 -11.98 12.33
CA PRO A 136 -21.86 -11.46 13.68
C PRO A 136 -23.10 -11.87 14.50
N ILE A 137 -22.90 -12.07 15.80
CA ILE A 137 -23.95 -12.26 16.79
C ILE A 137 -24.13 -10.95 17.56
N GLY A 138 -25.04 -10.11 17.09
CA GLY A 138 -25.25 -8.76 17.57
C GLY A 138 -24.17 -7.76 17.11
N MET A 139 -24.33 -6.50 17.57
CA MET A 139 -23.45 -5.38 17.21
C MET A 139 -23.34 -4.41 18.41
N GLY A 140 -22.30 -3.58 18.43
CA GLY A 140 -22.08 -2.61 19.49
C GLY A 140 -21.95 -3.29 20.86
N GLN A 141 -22.70 -2.84 21.83
CA GLN A 141 -22.72 -3.44 23.19
C GLN A 141 -23.33 -4.85 23.21
N ARG A 142 -24.12 -5.22 22.19
CA ARG A 142 -24.74 -6.52 22.03
C ARG A 142 -23.83 -7.55 21.33
N LEU A 143 -22.67 -7.15 20.82
CA LEU A 143 -21.74 -8.05 20.12
C LEU A 143 -21.27 -9.16 21.08
N LYS A 144 -21.63 -10.41 20.78
CA LYS A 144 -21.28 -11.60 21.57
C LYS A 144 -20.26 -12.50 20.89
N GLY A 145 -20.25 -12.53 19.57
CA GLY A 145 -19.40 -13.45 18.83
C GLY A 145 -19.72 -13.48 17.34
N VAL A 146 -19.37 -14.59 16.70
CA VAL A 146 -19.66 -14.84 15.28
C VAL A 146 -20.05 -16.30 15.06
N VAL A 147 -20.84 -16.55 14.01
CA VAL A 147 -21.07 -17.88 13.44
C VAL A 147 -20.13 -18.05 12.24
N HIS A 148 -19.40 -19.14 12.19
CA HIS A 148 -18.59 -19.52 11.03
C HIS A 148 -19.48 -20.26 10.03
N LEU A 149 -19.86 -19.62 8.93
CA LEU A 149 -20.89 -20.11 8.01
C LEU A 149 -20.49 -21.38 7.26
N LEU A 150 -19.20 -21.64 7.07
CA LEU A 150 -18.74 -22.83 6.36
C LEU A 150 -18.70 -24.08 7.24
N SER A 151 -18.38 -23.92 8.55
CA SER A 151 -18.34 -25.06 9.49
C SER A 151 -19.58 -25.20 10.35
N GLY A 152 -20.38 -24.13 10.50
CA GLY A 152 -21.53 -24.06 11.41
C GLY A 152 -21.14 -23.81 12.88
N GLU A 153 -19.86 -23.68 13.20
CA GLU A 153 -19.37 -23.41 14.55
C GLU A 153 -19.72 -21.99 15.00
N VAL A 154 -19.99 -21.85 16.29
CA VAL A 154 -20.28 -20.56 16.92
C VAL A 154 -19.15 -20.19 17.88
N HIS A 155 -18.53 -19.06 17.63
CA HIS A 155 -17.42 -18.52 18.42
C HIS A 155 -17.91 -17.35 19.25
N LEU A 156 -18.10 -17.55 20.56
CA LEU A 156 -18.43 -16.46 21.49
C LEU A 156 -17.15 -15.82 22.00
N PHE A 157 -17.08 -14.51 21.90
CA PHE A 157 -15.94 -13.72 22.35
C PHE A 157 -16.04 -13.45 23.84
N GLU A 158 -14.99 -13.77 24.59
CA GLU A 158 -14.84 -13.36 25.97
C GLU A 158 -13.91 -12.14 26.04
N PRO A 159 -14.28 -11.06 26.78
CA PRO A 159 -13.41 -9.92 26.92
C PRO A 159 -12.14 -10.34 27.67
N GLY A 160 -11.07 -10.57 26.92
CA GLY A 160 -9.77 -10.96 27.47
C GLY A 160 -9.18 -9.84 28.34
N ARG A 161 -8.59 -10.18 29.49
CA ARG A 161 -7.89 -9.22 30.37
C ARG A 161 -6.63 -8.62 29.76
N ASN A 162 -6.09 -9.21 28.66
CA ASN A 162 -4.87 -8.77 28.02
C ASN A 162 -4.99 -8.96 26.49
N PHE A 163 -5.49 -8.12 25.73
CA PHE A 163 -5.55 -7.99 24.25
C PHE A 163 -4.69 -8.95 23.36
N THR A 164 -4.11 -10.02 23.90
CA THR A 164 -3.09 -10.85 23.26
C THR A 164 -3.58 -12.14 22.65
N ARG A 165 -4.64 -12.72 23.14
CA ARG A 165 -5.35 -13.86 22.56
C ARG A 165 -6.74 -13.85 23.11
N GLN A 166 -7.73 -13.98 22.26
CA GLN A 166 -9.08 -14.08 22.72
C GLN A 166 -9.38 -15.56 22.98
N ASP A 167 -9.67 -15.89 24.23
CA ASP A 167 -10.29 -17.16 24.53
C ASP A 167 -11.74 -17.06 24.03
N SER A 168 -12.04 -17.74 22.95
CA SER A 168 -13.40 -17.91 22.46
C SER A 168 -13.95 -19.22 22.99
N THR A 169 -15.18 -19.19 23.50
CA THR A 169 -15.92 -20.42 23.73
C THR A 169 -16.53 -20.85 22.41
N ILE A 170 -16.15 -22.04 21.94
CA ILE A 170 -16.61 -22.58 20.66
C ILE A 170 -17.73 -23.59 20.91
N PHE A 171 -18.85 -23.42 20.21
CA PHE A 171 -19.96 -24.33 20.17
C PHE A 171 -20.04 -24.99 18.78
N ALA A 172 -20.34 -26.27 18.74
CA ALA A 172 -20.32 -27.05 17.50
C ALA A 172 -21.43 -26.64 16.52
N SER A 173 -22.53 -26.07 17.01
CA SER A 173 -23.65 -25.61 16.18
C SER A 173 -24.55 -24.64 16.94
N LEU A 174 -25.51 -24.05 16.23
CA LEU A 174 -26.57 -23.21 16.78
C LEU A 174 -27.55 -23.96 17.70
N ASP A 175 -27.56 -25.29 17.63
CA ASP A 175 -28.46 -26.14 18.42
C ASP A 175 -27.80 -26.61 19.74
N ASP A 176 -26.59 -26.16 20.02
CA ASP A 176 -25.92 -26.47 21.28
C ASP A 176 -26.67 -25.83 22.47
N PRO A 177 -27.10 -26.66 23.46
CA PRO A 177 -27.84 -26.13 24.61
C PRO A 177 -27.07 -25.06 25.40
N GLY A 178 -25.74 -25.17 25.46
CA GLY A 178 -24.89 -24.21 26.16
C GLY A 178 -24.86 -22.86 25.48
N LEU A 179 -25.06 -22.80 24.16
CA LEU A 179 -25.18 -21.55 23.42
C LEU A 179 -26.43 -20.77 23.84
N LEU A 180 -27.59 -21.45 23.93
CA LEU A 180 -28.85 -20.87 24.38
C LEU A 180 -28.73 -20.23 25.78
N GLU A 181 -28.02 -20.91 26.71
CA GLU A 181 -27.77 -20.37 28.04
C GLU A 181 -26.91 -19.10 28.02
N ARG A 182 -25.98 -18.98 27.07
CA ARG A 182 -25.05 -17.85 26.97
C ARG A 182 -25.63 -16.61 26.30
N ILE A 183 -26.38 -16.77 25.20
CA ILE A 183 -26.90 -15.64 24.42
C ILE A 183 -28.39 -15.37 24.64
N GLY A 184 -29.14 -16.34 25.16
CA GLY A 184 -30.58 -16.25 25.41
C GLY A 184 -31.46 -16.50 24.17
N ALA A 185 -32.69 -16.92 24.41
CA ALA A 185 -33.62 -17.29 23.34
C ALA A 185 -33.95 -16.14 22.35
N PRO A 186 -34.14 -14.88 22.76
CA PRO A 186 -34.42 -13.80 21.81
C PRO A 186 -33.29 -13.58 20.80
N MET A 187 -32.03 -13.56 21.27
CA MET A 187 -30.87 -13.32 20.40
C MET A 187 -30.62 -14.51 19.48
N LEU A 188 -30.84 -15.75 19.96
CA LEU A 188 -30.74 -16.94 19.12
C LEU A 188 -31.80 -16.96 18.01
N ALA A 189 -33.03 -16.53 18.30
CA ALA A 189 -34.10 -16.41 17.31
C ALA A 189 -33.79 -15.34 16.25
N GLU A 190 -33.35 -14.15 16.67
CA GLU A 190 -32.91 -13.07 15.78
C GLU A 190 -31.78 -13.56 14.86
N LEU A 191 -30.78 -14.24 15.43
CA LEU A 191 -29.65 -14.81 14.67
C LEU A 191 -30.10 -15.82 13.62
N ARG A 192 -31.04 -16.72 13.95
CA ARG A 192 -31.56 -17.69 12.99
C ARG A 192 -32.28 -17.05 11.82
N GLU A 193 -33.12 -16.04 12.08
CA GLU A 193 -33.80 -15.26 11.06
C GLU A 193 -32.77 -14.55 10.14
N GLU A 194 -31.73 -13.94 10.71
CA GLU A 194 -30.66 -13.30 9.94
C GLU A 194 -29.91 -14.31 9.05
N LEU A 195 -29.60 -15.49 9.57
CA LEU A 195 -28.89 -16.53 8.83
C LEU A 195 -29.71 -17.09 7.67
N GLU A 196 -31.04 -17.27 7.84
CA GLU A 196 -31.93 -17.64 6.75
C GLU A 196 -31.93 -16.57 5.61
N LEU A 197 -31.95 -15.28 5.99
CA LEU A 197 -31.84 -14.18 5.02
C LEU A 197 -30.50 -14.19 4.29
N VAL A 198 -29.40 -14.40 5.02
CA VAL A 198 -28.05 -14.45 4.45
C VAL A 198 -27.87 -15.62 3.49
N GLU A 199 -28.39 -16.80 3.85
CA GLU A 199 -28.33 -17.97 2.98
C GLU A 199 -29.10 -17.74 1.67
N GLY A 200 -30.22 -17.02 1.72
CA GLY A 200 -31.01 -16.68 0.55
C GLY A 200 -30.47 -15.53 -0.30
N ALA A 201 -29.72 -14.59 0.30
CA ALA A 201 -29.31 -13.35 -0.33
C ALA A 201 -27.81 -13.29 -0.68
N SER A 202 -26.98 -14.15 -0.10
CA SER A 202 -25.53 -14.15 -0.34
C SER A 202 -25.08 -15.30 -1.25
N HIS A 203 -23.80 -15.25 -1.62
CA HIS A 203 -23.18 -16.27 -2.45
C HIS A 203 -22.33 -17.23 -1.59
N PRO A 204 -22.41 -18.56 -1.79
CA PRO A 204 -21.48 -19.49 -1.16
C PRO A 204 -20.05 -19.20 -1.62
N PHE A 205 -19.09 -19.41 -0.73
CA PHE A 205 -17.68 -19.20 -1.06
C PHE A 205 -17.22 -20.15 -2.16
N ASP A 206 -16.62 -19.58 -3.19
CA ASP A 206 -16.00 -20.29 -4.31
C ASP A 206 -14.55 -19.79 -4.47
N LYS A 207 -13.60 -20.67 -4.18
CA LYS A 207 -12.17 -20.36 -4.25
C LYS A 207 -11.73 -19.91 -5.65
N ALA A 208 -12.28 -20.50 -6.71
CA ALA A 208 -11.92 -20.12 -8.09
C ALA A 208 -12.39 -18.70 -8.42
N LYS A 209 -13.61 -18.35 -8.03
CA LYS A 209 -14.15 -16.98 -8.19
C LYS A 209 -13.37 -15.96 -7.35
N TYR A 210 -13.02 -16.32 -6.12
CA TYR A 210 -12.17 -15.48 -5.26
C TYR A 210 -10.81 -15.19 -5.91
N LEU A 211 -10.11 -16.23 -6.35
CA LEU A 211 -8.80 -16.08 -7.01
C LEU A 211 -8.87 -15.33 -8.34
N ALA A 212 -10.02 -15.36 -9.02
CA ALA A 212 -10.30 -14.60 -10.24
C ALA A 212 -10.75 -13.14 -9.97
N GLY A 213 -10.83 -12.70 -8.70
CA GLY A 213 -11.29 -11.35 -8.33
C GLY A 213 -12.79 -11.10 -8.57
N GLN A 214 -13.59 -12.15 -8.73
CA GLN A 214 -15.03 -12.06 -8.97
C GLN A 214 -15.86 -12.13 -7.67
N GLN A 215 -15.27 -12.70 -6.62
CA GLN A 215 -15.90 -12.87 -5.33
C GLN A 215 -14.95 -12.42 -4.20
N THR A 216 -15.50 -11.84 -3.14
CA THR A 216 -14.77 -11.48 -1.93
C THR A 216 -15.31 -12.26 -0.73
N PRO A 217 -14.49 -13.06 -0.05
CA PRO A 217 -14.83 -13.61 1.26
C PRO A 217 -14.97 -12.47 2.26
N VAL A 218 -16.09 -12.45 3.02
CA VAL A 218 -16.40 -11.35 3.95
C VAL A 218 -16.33 -11.83 5.40
N PHE A 219 -15.63 -11.04 6.21
CA PHE A 219 -15.45 -11.23 7.64
C PHE A 219 -15.99 -10.04 8.40
N PHE A 220 -16.55 -10.29 9.58
CA PHE A 220 -17.07 -9.27 10.48
C PHE A 220 -16.32 -9.31 11.80
N GLY A 221 -15.95 -8.14 12.34
CA GLY A 221 -15.24 -8.14 13.60
C GLY A 221 -14.87 -6.76 14.14
N SER A 222 -13.98 -6.79 15.13
CA SER A 222 -13.39 -5.60 15.74
C SER A 222 -11.89 -5.79 15.92
N ALA A 223 -11.10 -5.13 15.09
CA ALA A 223 -9.64 -5.24 15.13
C ALA A 223 -9.05 -4.71 16.46
N VAL A 224 -9.69 -3.73 17.09
CA VAL A 224 -9.26 -3.17 18.38
C VAL A 224 -9.40 -4.17 19.52
N ASN A 225 -10.38 -5.06 19.41
CA ASN A 225 -10.67 -6.11 20.38
C ASN A 225 -10.17 -7.49 19.93
N ASN A 226 -9.54 -7.59 18.77
CA ASN A 226 -9.15 -8.84 18.10
C ASN A 226 -10.32 -9.79 17.76
N PHE A 227 -11.55 -9.30 17.68
CA PHE A 227 -12.73 -10.10 17.35
C PHE A 227 -12.75 -10.44 15.86
N GLY A 228 -12.86 -11.71 15.50
CA GLY A 228 -12.89 -12.21 14.14
C GLY A 228 -11.55 -12.18 13.39
N VAL A 229 -10.49 -11.62 13.98
CA VAL A 229 -9.19 -11.46 13.32
C VAL A 229 -8.48 -12.81 13.15
N GLN A 230 -8.59 -13.72 14.13
CA GLN A 230 -8.00 -15.05 14.00
C GLN A 230 -8.66 -15.83 12.88
N LEU A 231 -9.98 -15.87 12.81
CA LEU A 231 -10.73 -16.56 11.75
C LEU A 231 -10.37 -16.04 10.37
N LEU A 232 -10.16 -14.72 10.23
CA LEU A 232 -9.65 -14.13 9.01
C LEU A 232 -8.25 -14.64 8.66
N LEU A 233 -7.32 -14.70 9.63
CA LEU A 233 -5.96 -15.13 9.38
C LEU A 233 -5.89 -16.63 9.04
N ASP A 234 -6.65 -17.48 9.73
CA ASP A 234 -6.74 -18.91 9.45
C ASP A 234 -7.23 -19.12 8.01
N PHE A 235 -8.31 -18.44 7.63
CA PHE A 235 -8.85 -18.50 6.28
C PHE A 235 -7.88 -17.93 5.23
N PHE A 236 -7.19 -16.83 5.55
CA PHE A 236 -6.19 -16.22 4.67
C PHE A 236 -5.06 -17.20 4.36
N VAL A 237 -4.49 -17.84 5.37
CA VAL A 237 -3.38 -18.79 5.19
C VAL A 237 -3.80 -20.00 4.34
N GLU A 238 -5.04 -20.46 4.47
CA GLU A 238 -5.58 -21.59 3.70
C GLU A 238 -5.92 -21.23 2.25
N HIS A 239 -6.42 -20.00 2.00
CA HIS A 239 -7.04 -19.66 0.71
C HIS A 239 -6.30 -18.58 -0.08
N ALA A 240 -5.35 -17.84 0.52
CA ALA A 240 -4.59 -16.81 -0.20
C ALA A 240 -3.85 -17.39 -1.41
N PRO A 241 -3.72 -16.61 -2.50
CA PRO A 241 -2.98 -17.07 -3.67
C PRO A 241 -1.49 -17.24 -3.35
N ALA A 242 -0.86 -18.19 -4.02
CA ALA A 242 0.59 -18.23 -4.13
C ALA A 242 1.09 -16.99 -4.93
N PRO A 243 2.38 -16.65 -4.82
CA PRO A 243 2.95 -15.58 -5.63
C PRO A 243 2.65 -15.76 -7.11
N LYS A 244 2.19 -14.67 -7.76
CA LYS A 244 1.79 -14.68 -9.18
C LYS A 244 2.96 -14.34 -10.09
N PRO A 245 2.96 -14.82 -11.37
CA PRO A 245 3.87 -14.35 -12.39
C PRO A 245 3.81 -12.84 -12.58
N ARG A 246 4.92 -12.24 -12.98
CA ARG A 246 5.05 -10.79 -13.16
C ARG A 246 5.61 -10.43 -14.53
N MET A 247 4.99 -9.44 -15.18
CA MET A 247 5.43 -8.95 -16.47
C MET A 247 6.69 -8.09 -16.36
N THR A 248 7.58 -8.26 -17.31
CA THR A 248 8.75 -7.40 -17.50
C THR A 248 8.72 -6.78 -18.90
N THR A 249 9.70 -5.96 -19.21
CA THR A 249 9.89 -5.36 -20.56
C THR A 249 10.22 -6.40 -21.63
N VAL A 250 10.60 -7.61 -21.24
CA VAL A 250 11.07 -8.66 -22.17
C VAL A 250 10.12 -9.86 -22.18
N ARG A 251 9.70 -10.33 -20.98
CA ARG A 251 8.88 -11.54 -20.82
C ARG A 251 8.13 -11.55 -19.48
N GLU A 252 7.27 -12.52 -19.32
CA GLU A 252 6.72 -12.85 -18.02
C GLU A 252 7.73 -13.68 -17.20
N VAL A 253 7.84 -13.37 -15.90
CA VAL A 253 8.68 -14.09 -14.93
C VAL A 253 7.79 -14.90 -14.01
N SER A 254 8.02 -16.22 -13.99
CA SER A 254 7.31 -17.14 -13.09
C SER A 254 8.00 -17.23 -11.72
N PRO A 255 7.24 -17.30 -10.62
CA PRO A 255 7.80 -17.52 -9.28
C PRO A 255 8.58 -18.85 -9.13
N GLN A 256 8.34 -19.82 -10.00
CA GLN A 256 9.00 -21.13 -10.01
C GLN A 256 10.36 -21.12 -10.69
N GLU A 257 10.77 -20.02 -11.33
CA GLU A 257 12.08 -19.92 -11.96
C GLU A 257 13.18 -19.92 -10.90
N GLU A 258 14.30 -20.63 -11.18
CA GLU A 258 15.45 -20.72 -10.28
C GLU A 258 16.29 -19.42 -10.25
N ALA A 259 16.27 -18.67 -11.36
CA ALA A 259 17.01 -17.42 -11.47
C ALA A 259 16.39 -16.34 -10.56
N PHE A 260 17.22 -15.71 -9.74
CA PHE A 260 16.78 -14.63 -8.86
C PHE A 260 16.34 -13.41 -9.65
N THR A 261 15.16 -12.91 -9.32
CA THR A 261 14.67 -11.62 -9.77
C THR A 261 13.85 -10.92 -8.68
N GLY A 262 13.86 -9.58 -8.71
CA GLY A 262 13.02 -8.77 -7.83
C GLY A 262 13.01 -7.31 -8.25
N PHE A 263 12.05 -6.56 -7.75
CA PHE A 263 11.91 -5.13 -8.02
C PHE A 263 11.67 -4.31 -6.76
N VAL A 264 12.12 -3.06 -6.80
CA VAL A 264 11.94 -2.09 -5.74
C VAL A 264 10.64 -1.32 -5.94
N PHE A 265 9.72 -1.42 -4.99
CA PHE A 265 8.43 -0.72 -5.06
C PHE A 265 8.33 0.46 -4.09
N LYS A 266 9.23 0.55 -3.10
CA LYS A 266 9.22 1.58 -2.08
C LYS A 266 10.63 1.90 -1.60
N ILE A 267 10.87 3.18 -1.32
CA ILE A 267 12.04 3.64 -0.58
C ILE A 267 11.55 4.38 0.66
N GLN A 268 12.21 4.17 1.79
CA GLN A 268 11.91 4.84 3.03
C GLN A 268 13.22 5.27 3.71
N ALA A 269 13.31 6.55 4.06
CA ALA A 269 14.47 7.09 4.78
C ALA A 269 14.16 7.25 6.27
N ASN A 270 15.22 7.30 7.06
CA ASN A 270 15.20 7.70 8.47
C ASN A 270 14.21 6.91 9.35
N MET A 271 14.09 5.60 9.09
CA MET A 271 13.32 4.70 9.97
C MET A 271 13.90 4.64 11.39
N ASP A 272 15.21 4.87 11.53
CA ASP A 272 15.88 5.05 12.79
C ASP A 272 16.30 6.53 12.94
N PRO A 273 15.74 7.29 13.91
CA PRO A 273 16.11 8.70 14.13
C PRO A 273 17.60 8.91 14.46
N GLN A 274 18.28 7.89 14.97
CA GLN A 274 19.71 7.95 15.31
C GLN A 274 20.61 7.68 14.11
N HIS A 275 20.11 7.01 13.08
CA HIS A 275 20.83 6.64 11.88
C HIS A 275 20.10 7.16 10.66
N ARG A 276 20.74 8.06 9.89
CA ARG A 276 20.23 8.55 8.60
C ARG A 276 20.38 7.47 7.54
N ASP A 277 19.64 6.39 7.71
CA ASP A 277 19.62 5.28 6.77
C ASP A 277 18.44 5.38 5.80
N ARG A 278 18.60 4.76 4.67
CA ARG A 278 17.55 4.60 3.65
C ARG A 278 17.42 3.12 3.34
N VAL A 279 16.19 2.67 3.27
CA VAL A 279 15.87 1.28 2.96
C VAL A 279 15.05 1.24 1.68
N ALA A 280 15.50 0.45 0.72
CA ALA A 280 14.76 0.11 -0.48
C ALA A 280 14.05 -1.23 -0.26
N PHE A 281 12.72 -1.26 -0.36
CA PHE A 281 11.91 -2.46 -0.23
C PHE A 281 11.84 -3.17 -1.57
N LEU A 282 12.42 -4.36 -1.60
CA LEU A 282 12.48 -5.25 -2.75
C LEU A 282 11.47 -6.38 -2.61
N ARG A 283 10.58 -6.54 -3.58
CA ARG A 283 9.74 -7.72 -3.76
C ARG A 283 10.51 -8.76 -4.56
N ILE A 284 10.66 -9.97 -4.03
CA ILE A 284 11.25 -11.12 -4.76
C ILE A 284 10.18 -11.73 -5.65
N CYS A 285 10.50 -11.89 -6.94
CA CYS A 285 9.59 -12.42 -7.94
C CYS A 285 9.91 -13.85 -8.34
N SER A 286 11.20 -14.22 -8.40
CA SER A 286 11.65 -15.58 -8.71
C SER A 286 12.98 -15.90 -8.02
N GLY A 287 13.35 -17.17 -7.99
CA GLY A 287 14.58 -17.66 -7.41
C GLY A 287 14.65 -17.51 -5.89
N ARG A 288 15.85 -17.65 -5.34
CA ARG A 288 16.12 -17.52 -3.91
C ARG A 288 17.09 -16.38 -3.69
N PHE A 289 16.79 -15.54 -2.71
CA PHE A 289 17.73 -14.58 -2.15
C PHE A 289 18.58 -15.28 -1.10
N ASP A 290 19.90 -15.11 -1.17
CA ASP A 290 20.86 -15.48 -0.13
C ASP A 290 21.67 -14.23 0.29
N ALA A 291 21.87 -14.04 1.59
CA ALA A 291 22.56 -12.86 2.11
C ALA A 291 23.96 -12.71 1.51
N GLY A 292 24.25 -11.53 0.98
CA GLY A 292 25.54 -11.23 0.34
C GLY A 292 25.68 -11.74 -1.09
N MET A 293 24.64 -12.30 -1.71
CA MET A 293 24.65 -12.65 -3.13
C MET A 293 24.91 -11.42 -4.00
N LYS A 294 25.40 -11.66 -5.21
CA LYS A 294 25.48 -10.64 -6.24
C LYS A 294 24.26 -10.72 -7.15
N ALA A 295 23.72 -9.56 -7.48
CA ALA A 295 22.65 -9.44 -8.45
C ALA A 295 22.97 -8.32 -9.47
N PHE A 296 22.51 -8.48 -10.68
CA PHE A 296 22.65 -7.48 -11.73
C PHE A 296 21.59 -6.38 -11.52
N HIS A 297 22.05 -5.18 -11.23
CA HIS A 297 21.20 -3.99 -11.12
C HIS A 297 20.97 -3.42 -12.51
N VAL A 298 19.81 -3.66 -13.07
CA VAL A 298 19.50 -3.43 -14.51
C VAL A 298 19.72 -1.98 -14.92
N ARG A 299 19.18 -1.00 -14.16
CA ARG A 299 19.32 0.43 -14.49
C ARG A 299 20.77 0.91 -14.52
N SER A 300 21.61 0.41 -13.62
CA SER A 300 23.03 0.83 -13.58
C SER A 300 23.92 0.01 -14.49
N GLY A 301 23.44 -1.11 -15.03
CA GLY A 301 24.23 -2.06 -15.85
C GLY A 301 25.37 -2.74 -15.07
N LYS A 302 25.28 -2.83 -13.74
CA LYS A 302 26.37 -3.32 -12.87
C LYS A 302 25.91 -4.42 -11.94
N GLU A 303 26.81 -5.34 -11.64
CA GLU A 303 26.63 -6.25 -10.51
C GLU A 303 26.71 -5.49 -9.19
N THR A 304 25.76 -5.75 -8.31
CA THR A 304 25.68 -5.16 -6.97
C THR A 304 25.59 -6.29 -5.94
N LYS A 305 26.37 -6.21 -4.89
CA LYS A 305 26.27 -7.13 -3.76
C LYS A 305 25.09 -6.74 -2.89
N LEU A 306 24.12 -7.65 -2.75
CA LEU A 306 22.98 -7.49 -1.87
C LEU A 306 23.36 -7.95 -0.46
N ALA A 307 24.02 -7.04 0.29
CA ALA A 307 24.45 -7.32 1.66
C ALA A 307 23.44 -6.76 2.67
N ASN A 308 23.38 -7.39 3.84
CA ASN A 308 22.60 -6.90 4.99
C ASN A 308 21.13 -6.63 4.68
N ALA A 309 20.47 -7.57 4.01
CA ALA A 309 19.03 -7.49 3.82
C ALA A 309 18.30 -7.60 5.16
N LEU A 310 17.21 -6.86 5.28
CA LEU A 310 16.43 -6.71 6.50
C LEU A 310 14.99 -7.19 6.29
N THR A 311 14.42 -7.80 7.31
CA THR A 311 12.98 -7.90 7.49
C THR A 311 12.53 -6.98 8.61
N PHE A 312 11.24 -6.72 8.68
CA PHE A 312 10.67 -5.73 9.59
C PHE A 312 9.52 -6.33 10.37
N MET A 313 9.58 -6.19 11.68
CA MET A 313 8.47 -6.46 12.58
C MET A 313 8.16 -5.18 13.34
N ALA A 314 7.21 -4.39 12.81
CA ALA A 314 6.94 -3.04 13.27
C ALA A 314 8.19 -2.13 13.15
N SER A 315 8.77 -1.68 14.26
CA SER A 315 10.01 -0.88 14.30
C SER A 315 11.29 -1.72 14.38
N ASP A 316 11.16 -3.01 14.68
CA ASP A 316 12.31 -3.88 14.87
C ASP A 316 12.79 -4.42 13.51
N ARG A 317 14.10 -4.55 13.37
CA ARG A 317 14.78 -5.00 12.16
C ARG A 317 15.54 -6.28 12.46
N GLU A 318 15.37 -7.25 11.61
CA GLU A 318 16.11 -8.50 11.67
C GLU A 318 16.85 -8.73 10.37
N HIS A 319 18.04 -9.32 10.45
CA HIS A 319 18.79 -9.70 9.26
C HIS A 319 18.19 -10.94 8.61
N VAL A 320 18.09 -10.89 7.29
CA VAL A 320 17.59 -12.00 6.47
C VAL A 320 18.75 -12.75 5.87
N GLU A 321 18.82 -14.05 6.11
CA GLU A 321 19.78 -14.93 5.47
C GLU A 321 19.25 -15.46 4.13
N THR A 322 17.98 -15.84 4.08
CA THR A 322 17.33 -16.37 2.87
C THR A 322 15.93 -15.81 2.73
N ALA A 323 15.49 -15.58 1.49
CA ALA A 323 14.12 -15.21 1.18
C ALA A 323 13.69 -15.77 -0.19
N TYR A 324 12.41 -15.90 -0.40
CA TYR A 324 11.79 -16.63 -1.51
C TYR A 324 10.81 -15.75 -2.30
N PRO A 325 10.37 -16.20 -3.50
CA PRO A 325 9.34 -15.49 -4.26
C PRO A 325 8.09 -15.22 -3.39
N GLY A 326 7.65 -13.98 -3.39
CA GLY A 326 6.57 -13.52 -2.50
C GLY A 326 7.07 -12.71 -1.31
N ASP A 327 8.29 -12.92 -0.85
CA ASP A 327 8.85 -12.16 0.26
C ASP A 327 9.21 -10.73 -0.14
N VAL A 328 9.16 -9.87 0.87
CA VAL A 328 9.62 -8.47 0.79
C VAL A 328 10.79 -8.30 1.73
N ILE A 329 11.92 -7.87 1.20
CA ILE A 329 13.13 -7.58 1.97
C ILE A 329 13.54 -6.13 1.83
N GLY A 330 14.16 -5.57 2.86
CA GLY A 330 14.74 -4.24 2.83
C GLY A 330 16.23 -4.27 2.51
N LEU A 331 16.64 -3.49 1.52
CA LEU A 331 18.05 -3.31 1.15
C LEU A 331 18.54 -1.95 1.64
N HIS A 332 19.71 -1.90 2.26
CA HIS A 332 20.34 -0.61 2.57
C HIS A 332 20.61 0.18 1.29
N ASN A 333 20.10 1.40 1.22
CA ASN A 333 20.20 2.25 0.05
C ASN A 333 21.09 3.49 0.35
N HIS A 334 22.26 3.53 -0.24
CA HIS A 334 23.16 4.68 -0.18
C HIS A 334 22.86 5.77 -1.24
N GLY A 335 21.65 5.78 -1.81
CA GLY A 335 21.24 6.72 -2.85
C GLY A 335 21.43 6.19 -4.28
N THR A 336 21.73 4.92 -4.44
CA THR A 336 21.95 4.29 -5.76
C THR A 336 20.75 3.49 -6.25
N ILE A 337 19.83 3.14 -5.36
CA ILE A 337 18.61 2.36 -5.66
C ILE A 337 17.42 3.32 -5.72
N SER A 338 16.60 3.18 -6.75
CA SER A 338 15.38 3.96 -6.98
C SER A 338 14.15 3.05 -7.02
N ILE A 339 12.96 3.64 -6.81
CA ILE A 339 11.69 2.93 -7.02
C ILE A 339 11.64 2.50 -8.50
N GLY A 340 11.22 1.25 -8.76
CA GLY A 340 11.18 0.63 -10.09
C GLY A 340 12.46 -0.10 -10.48
N ASP A 341 13.54 0.04 -9.73
CA ASP A 341 14.77 -0.70 -10.01
C ASP A 341 14.53 -2.20 -9.94
N THR A 342 15.09 -2.89 -10.91
CA THR A 342 15.04 -4.35 -11.04
C THR A 342 16.42 -4.94 -10.76
N PHE A 343 16.43 -6.02 -10.01
CA PHE A 343 17.61 -6.86 -9.76
C PHE A 343 17.36 -8.24 -10.32
N THR A 344 18.33 -8.77 -11.07
CA THR A 344 18.24 -10.10 -11.72
C THR A 344 19.51 -10.91 -11.50
N ALA A 345 19.49 -12.18 -11.91
CA ALA A 345 20.68 -13.03 -11.96
C ALA A 345 21.58 -12.77 -13.20
N GLY A 346 21.35 -11.66 -13.94
CA GLY A 346 22.16 -11.25 -15.10
C GLY A 346 21.34 -10.86 -16.33
N GLU A 347 20.05 -11.16 -16.39
CA GLU A 347 19.16 -10.80 -17.51
C GLU A 347 18.81 -9.30 -17.46
N ALA A 348 18.97 -8.62 -18.60
CA ALA A 348 18.64 -7.19 -18.72
C ALA A 348 17.14 -7.01 -19.03
N MET A 349 16.31 -7.04 -18.00
CA MET A 349 14.86 -6.81 -18.08
C MET A 349 14.39 -5.98 -16.87
N SER A 350 13.32 -5.22 -17.02
CA SER A 350 12.72 -4.43 -15.94
C SER A 350 11.28 -4.83 -15.72
N PHE A 351 10.87 -4.96 -14.45
CA PHE A 351 9.46 -5.17 -14.11
C PHE A 351 8.63 -3.94 -14.47
N THR A 352 7.43 -4.19 -15.02
CA THR A 352 6.50 -3.15 -15.47
C THR A 352 5.35 -2.94 -14.48
N GLY A 353 4.56 -1.87 -14.69
CA GLY A 353 3.35 -1.61 -13.92
C GLY A 353 3.56 -0.92 -12.57
N ILE A 354 4.73 -0.32 -12.31
CA ILE A 354 4.96 0.49 -11.11
C ILE A 354 4.67 1.96 -11.46
N PRO A 355 3.51 2.52 -11.06
CA PRO A 355 3.08 3.82 -11.54
C PRO A 355 3.78 4.97 -10.81
N ASN A 356 4.03 6.04 -11.56
CA ASN A 356 4.32 7.37 -11.06
C ASN A 356 3.31 8.33 -11.71
N PHE A 357 2.44 8.93 -10.90
CA PHE A 357 1.36 9.80 -11.38
C PHE A 357 1.82 11.25 -11.39
N ALA A 358 1.33 12.03 -12.36
CA ALA A 358 1.56 13.47 -12.35
C ALA A 358 0.82 14.11 -11.16
N PRO A 359 1.47 15.03 -10.41
CA PRO A 359 0.84 15.70 -9.28
C PRO A 359 -0.28 16.64 -9.73
N GLU A 360 -1.22 16.88 -8.83
CA GLU A 360 -2.36 17.76 -9.06
C GLU A 360 -2.22 19.12 -8.35
N LEU A 361 -1.40 19.17 -7.30
CA LEU A 361 -1.16 20.35 -6.49
C LEU A 361 0.31 20.74 -6.55
N PHE A 362 0.57 22.04 -6.74
CA PHE A 362 1.93 22.54 -6.85
C PHE A 362 2.17 23.67 -5.88
N ARG A 363 3.31 23.65 -5.21
CA ARG A 363 3.74 24.73 -4.32
C ARG A 363 5.22 25.03 -4.51
N ARG A 364 5.58 26.28 -4.33
CA ARG A 364 6.97 26.75 -4.31
C ARG A 364 7.51 26.64 -2.91
N ALA A 365 8.67 26.01 -2.75
CA ALA A 365 9.37 25.97 -1.48
C ALA A 365 10.01 27.35 -1.18
N ARG A 366 9.72 27.90 -0.03
CA ARG A 366 10.33 29.11 0.51
C ARG A 366 11.17 28.78 1.72
N LEU A 367 12.42 29.20 1.64
CA LEU A 367 13.41 28.97 2.68
C LEU A 367 13.49 30.21 3.59
N ARG A 368 13.39 30.00 4.91
CA ARG A 368 13.55 31.11 5.87
C ARG A 368 15.01 31.53 6.04
N ASP A 369 15.92 30.57 6.00
CA ASP A 369 17.37 30.80 6.13
C ASP A 369 18.07 30.49 4.80
N PRO A 370 18.49 31.51 4.01
CA PRO A 370 19.14 31.30 2.71
C PRO A 370 20.39 30.43 2.76
N LEU A 371 21.09 30.33 3.89
CA LEU A 371 22.29 29.52 4.03
C LEU A 371 22.00 28.01 3.97
N LYS A 372 20.76 27.61 4.16
CA LYS A 372 20.32 26.20 4.14
C LYS A 372 19.80 25.74 2.77
N LEU A 373 20.03 26.48 1.69
CA LEU A 373 19.54 26.14 0.36
C LEU A 373 20.00 24.74 -0.10
N LYS A 374 21.24 24.38 0.13
CA LYS A 374 21.77 23.04 -0.24
C LYS A 374 21.09 21.92 0.56
N GLN A 375 20.83 22.14 1.84
CA GLN A 375 20.11 21.19 2.69
C GLN A 375 18.65 21.04 2.23
N LEU A 376 17.98 22.17 1.88
CA LEU A 376 16.64 22.13 1.34
C LEU A 376 16.57 21.32 0.04
N GLN A 377 17.45 21.61 -0.93
CA GLN A 377 17.51 20.87 -2.19
C GLN A 377 17.74 19.37 -1.98
N LYS A 378 18.68 19.04 -1.09
CA LYS A 378 18.97 17.64 -0.73
C LYS A 378 17.75 16.99 -0.08
N GLY A 379 17.09 17.64 0.87
CA GLY A 379 15.92 17.13 1.56
C GLY A 379 14.75 16.91 0.59
N LEU A 380 14.43 17.90 -0.27
CA LEU A 380 13.36 17.77 -1.25
C LEU A 380 13.63 16.64 -2.25
N ALA A 381 14.86 16.52 -2.76
CA ALA A 381 15.22 15.43 -3.67
C ALA A 381 15.06 14.06 -2.99
N GLN A 382 15.56 13.90 -1.77
CA GLN A 382 15.49 12.62 -1.05
C GLN A 382 14.05 12.24 -0.67
N LEU A 383 13.23 13.20 -0.23
CA LEU A 383 11.82 12.97 0.07
C LEU A 383 11.01 12.65 -1.21
N SER A 384 11.40 13.23 -2.35
CA SER A 384 10.80 12.90 -3.65
C SER A 384 11.18 11.47 -4.10
N GLU A 385 12.41 11.02 -3.84
CA GLU A 385 12.83 9.64 -4.14
C GLU A 385 12.07 8.58 -3.33
N GLU A 386 11.52 8.94 -2.16
CA GLU A 386 10.60 8.09 -1.40
C GLU A 386 9.20 8.01 -2.04
N GLY A 387 8.92 8.89 -3.01
CA GLY A 387 7.68 8.92 -3.78
C GLY A 387 6.49 9.56 -3.07
N ALA A 388 6.69 10.20 -1.91
CA ALA A 388 5.62 10.90 -1.21
C ALA A 388 5.19 12.20 -1.92
N THR A 389 6.12 12.85 -2.61
CA THR A 389 5.92 14.07 -3.40
C THR A 389 6.86 14.06 -4.60
N GLN A 390 6.65 14.97 -5.54
CA GLN A 390 7.54 15.13 -6.69
C GLN A 390 8.23 16.50 -6.64
N PHE A 391 9.51 16.52 -6.98
CA PHE A 391 10.33 17.70 -6.92
C PHE A 391 10.74 18.13 -8.33
N PHE A 392 10.51 19.40 -8.67
CA PHE A 392 10.77 19.98 -9.97
C PHE A 392 11.68 21.21 -9.88
N ARG A 393 12.62 21.30 -10.80
CA ARG A 393 13.50 22.46 -10.97
C ARG A 393 13.22 23.09 -12.34
N PRO A 394 12.52 24.23 -12.41
CA PRO A 394 12.29 24.93 -13.68
C PRO A 394 13.59 25.26 -14.39
N LEU A 395 13.60 25.23 -15.73
CA LEU A 395 14.79 25.54 -16.53
C LEU A 395 15.15 27.03 -16.48
N MET A 396 14.16 27.90 -16.34
CA MET A 396 14.33 29.37 -16.45
C MET A 396 14.30 30.09 -15.10
N SER A 397 14.20 29.38 -13.97
CA SER A 397 14.24 30.00 -12.65
C SER A 397 14.97 29.10 -11.65
N ASN A 398 15.38 29.68 -10.51
CA ASN A 398 15.96 28.95 -9.39
C ASN A 398 14.91 28.50 -8.38
N ASP A 399 13.64 28.53 -8.75
CA ASP A 399 12.56 28.08 -7.89
C ASP A 399 12.66 26.56 -7.63
N LEU A 400 12.28 26.16 -6.44
CA LEU A 400 12.14 24.76 -6.06
C LEU A 400 10.64 24.49 -5.95
N ILE A 401 10.11 23.69 -6.86
CA ILE A 401 8.68 23.38 -6.93
C ILE A 401 8.44 21.98 -6.42
N LEU A 402 7.47 21.84 -5.52
CA LEU A 402 7.00 20.57 -5.01
C LEU A 402 5.61 20.31 -5.60
N GLY A 403 5.43 19.11 -6.14
CA GLY A 403 4.16 18.57 -6.61
C GLY A 403 3.65 17.48 -5.68
N ALA A 404 2.35 17.47 -5.43
CA ALA A 404 1.69 16.50 -4.56
C ALA A 404 0.29 16.16 -5.08
N VAL A 405 -0.27 15.06 -4.60
CA VAL A 405 -1.67 14.69 -4.88
C VAL A 405 -2.61 15.35 -3.86
N GLY A 406 -2.17 15.49 -2.61
CA GLY A 406 -2.97 16.06 -1.54
C GLY A 406 -2.24 17.13 -0.73
N THR A 407 -3.01 17.95 -0.01
CA THR A 407 -2.47 19.08 0.75
C THR A 407 -1.65 18.67 1.96
N LEU A 408 -2.02 17.57 2.62
CA LEU A 408 -1.31 17.05 3.79
C LEU A 408 0.13 16.62 3.47
N GLN A 409 0.42 16.24 2.22
CA GLN A 409 1.78 15.88 1.81
C GLN A 409 2.76 17.04 1.98
N PHE A 410 2.34 18.28 1.73
CA PHE A 410 3.18 19.46 1.97
C PHE A 410 3.49 19.68 3.44
N ASP A 411 2.51 19.44 4.33
CA ASP A 411 2.71 19.53 5.78
C ASP A 411 3.69 18.48 6.28
N VAL A 412 3.56 17.24 5.77
CA VAL A 412 4.48 16.14 6.07
C VAL A 412 5.89 16.47 5.62
N VAL A 413 6.06 17.00 4.40
CA VAL A 413 7.38 17.40 3.90
C VAL A 413 7.96 18.54 4.72
N ALA A 414 7.16 19.56 5.10
CA ALA A 414 7.62 20.66 5.95
C ALA A 414 8.09 20.15 7.32
N TYR A 415 7.31 19.26 7.93
CA TYR A 415 7.68 18.63 9.19
C TYR A 415 8.99 17.85 9.09
N ARG A 416 9.12 16.97 8.08
CA ARG A 416 10.31 16.14 7.86
C ARG A 416 11.54 16.96 7.50
N LEU A 417 11.40 18.03 6.71
CA LEU A 417 12.51 18.96 6.43
C LEU A 417 13.05 19.59 7.70
N LYS A 418 12.15 19.97 8.62
CA LYS A 418 12.53 20.56 9.90
C LYS A 418 13.19 19.53 10.82
N ASP A 419 12.60 18.37 10.98
CA ASP A 419 13.04 17.32 11.90
C ASP A 419 14.32 16.61 11.42
N GLU A 420 14.33 16.17 10.16
CA GLU A 420 15.39 15.32 9.62
C GLU A 420 16.56 16.12 9.00
N TYR A 421 16.26 17.29 8.41
CA TYR A 421 17.26 18.10 7.69
C TYR A 421 17.59 19.42 8.40
N SER A 422 16.90 19.73 9.50
CA SER A 422 17.03 21.00 10.23
C SER A 422 16.76 22.23 9.34
N VAL A 423 15.83 22.11 8.39
CA VAL A 423 15.45 23.15 7.42
C VAL A 423 14.05 23.63 7.72
N ASP A 424 13.89 24.90 8.04
CA ASP A 424 12.58 25.55 8.17
C ASP A 424 12.17 26.12 6.80
N ALA A 425 11.22 25.42 6.16
CA ALA A 425 10.69 25.80 4.86
C ALA A 425 9.16 25.91 4.92
N SER A 426 8.61 26.81 4.10
CA SER A 426 7.18 26.94 3.88
C SER A 426 6.85 26.71 2.40
N PHE A 427 5.60 26.38 2.10
CA PHE A 427 5.14 26.04 0.76
C PHE A 427 4.04 27.01 0.30
N GLU A 428 4.35 27.84 -0.70
CA GLU A 428 3.43 28.83 -1.26
C GLU A 428 2.72 28.28 -2.50
N PRO A 429 1.40 28.48 -2.64
CA PRO A 429 0.69 28.14 -3.87
C PRO A 429 1.29 28.87 -5.08
N ILE A 430 1.28 28.18 -6.23
CA ILE A 430 1.72 28.74 -7.52
C ILE A 430 0.71 28.41 -8.61
N SER A 431 0.73 29.21 -9.71
CA SER A 431 -0.16 29.03 -10.85
C SER A 431 0.35 27.93 -11.79
N ILE A 432 0.38 26.70 -11.31
CA ILE A 432 0.61 25.48 -12.09
C ILE A 432 -0.58 24.57 -11.85
N SER A 433 -1.17 24.09 -12.93
CA SER A 433 -2.37 23.26 -12.91
C SER A 433 -2.06 21.77 -13.07
N THR A 434 -1.00 21.44 -13.82
CA THR A 434 -0.64 20.04 -14.07
C THR A 434 0.81 19.94 -14.59
N ALA A 435 1.35 18.73 -14.50
CA ALA A 435 2.65 18.37 -15.07
C ALA A 435 2.49 17.19 -16.04
N ARG A 436 3.38 17.14 -17.05
CA ARG A 436 3.46 16.03 -18.02
C ARG A 436 4.91 15.72 -18.31
N TRP A 437 5.27 14.46 -18.28
CA TRP A 437 6.58 14.03 -18.77
C TRP A 437 6.63 14.15 -20.28
N VAL A 438 7.75 14.68 -20.79
CA VAL A 438 7.93 14.96 -22.21
C VAL A 438 8.80 13.90 -22.85
N ARG A 439 8.32 13.33 -23.95
CA ARG A 439 9.09 12.40 -24.79
C ARG A 439 8.96 12.78 -26.26
N CYS A 440 10.02 12.51 -27.00
CA CYS A 440 10.03 12.65 -28.46
C CYS A 440 11.03 11.66 -29.05
N LYS A 441 10.65 10.97 -30.11
CA LYS A 441 11.55 10.07 -30.86
C LYS A 441 12.60 10.82 -31.65
N ASP A 442 12.32 12.07 -32.05
CA ASP A 442 13.23 12.94 -32.79
C ASP A 442 13.94 13.90 -31.83
N ALA A 443 15.24 13.69 -31.64
CA ALA A 443 16.06 14.53 -30.75
C ALA A 443 16.12 16.00 -31.16
N ARG A 444 16.04 16.32 -32.48
CA ARG A 444 16.08 17.69 -32.97
C ARG A 444 14.78 18.45 -32.63
N LYS A 445 13.63 17.77 -32.80
CA LYS A 445 12.33 18.32 -32.40
C LYS A 445 12.23 18.51 -30.90
N LEU A 446 12.80 17.59 -30.12
CA LEU A 446 12.85 17.70 -28.66
C LEU A 446 13.66 18.93 -28.23
N GLU A 447 14.82 19.17 -28.85
CA GLU A 447 15.65 20.34 -28.53
C GLU A 447 14.97 21.65 -28.96
N GLU A 448 14.33 21.71 -30.14
CA GLU A 448 13.53 22.84 -30.56
C GLU A 448 12.38 23.15 -29.59
N PHE A 449 11.68 22.09 -29.12
CA PHE A 449 10.65 22.24 -28.10
C PHE A 449 11.23 22.77 -26.78
N ARG A 450 12.37 22.26 -26.37
CA ARG A 450 13.06 22.65 -25.14
C ARG A 450 13.44 24.13 -25.16
N GLU A 451 13.90 24.64 -26.28
CA GLU A 451 14.21 26.08 -26.47
C GLU A 451 12.94 26.95 -26.42
N LYS A 452 11.91 26.56 -27.21
CA LYS A 452 10.71 27.39 -27.37
C LYS A 452 9.74 27.32 -26.16
N ALA A 453 9.71 26.24 -25.43
CA ALA A 453 8.86 26.03 -24.27
C ALA A 453 9.59 26.18 -22.93
N ALA A 454 10.84 26.65 -22.91
CA ALA A 454 11.72 26.68 -21.74
C ALA A 454 11.08 27.27 -20.46
N GLN A 455 10.18 28.25 -20.61
CA GLN A 455 9.48 28.91 -19.49
C GLN A 455 8.56 27.95 -18.72
N ASN A 456 8.04 26.90 -19.40
CA ASN A 456 7.13 25.91 -18.85
C ASN A 456 7.80 24.53 -18.68
N LEU A 457 9.12 24.46 -18.78
CA LEU A 457 9.87 23.23 -18.63
C LEU A 457 10.62 23.20 -17.31
N ALA A 458 10.66 22.00 -16.73
CA ALA A 458 11.39 21.71 -15.53
C ALA A 458 12.08 20.34 -15.66
N ILE A 459 13.01 20.07 -14.76
CA ILE A 459 13.63 18.74 -14.57
C ILE A 459 13.12 18.17 -13.25
N ASP A 460 12.64 16.92 -13.26
CA ASP A 460 12.25 16.22 -12.04
C ASP A 460 13.47 15.71 -11.24
N ALA A 461 13.22 15.06 -10.10
CA ALA A 461 14.28 14.50 -9.24
C ALA A 461 15.10 13.38 -9.95
N ALA A 462 14.53 12.70 -10.93
CA ALA A 462 15.19 11.65 -11.71
C ALA A 462 16.00 12.20 -12.92
N GLY A 463 15.92 13.51 -13.18
CA GLY A 463 16.58 14.15 -14.32
C GLY A 463 15.75 14.19 -15.60
N GLU A 464 14.48 13.79 -15.55
CA GLU A 464 13.58 13.75 -16.69
C GLU A 464 12.95 15.11 -16.99
N LEU A 465 12.73 15.38 -18.29
CA LEU A 465 12.10 16.60 -18.75
C LEU A 465 10.59 16.57 -18.50
N VAL A 466 10.08 17.65 -17.90
CA VAL A 466 8.68 17.79 -17.53
C VAL A 466 8.13 19.12 -18.00
N TYR A 467 6.97 19.10 -18.65
CA TYR A 467 6.19 20.30 -18.97
C TYR A 467 5.27 20.62 -17.80
N ILE A 468 5.42 21.80 -17.21
CA ILE A 468 4.61 22.32 -16.11
C ILE A 468 3.62 23.34 -16.65
N ALA A 469 2.35 22.94 -16.80
CA ALA A 469 1.34 23.76 -17.46
C ALA A 469 0.63 24.71 -16.48
N PRO A 470 0.53 26.01 -16.78
CA PRO A 470 -0.23 26.96 -15.96
C PRO A 470 -1.73 26.66 -15.91
N SER A 471 -2.27 26.04 -16.97
CA SER A 471 -3.66 25.61 -17.06
C SER A 471 -3.80 24.40 -17.97
N ARG A 472 -4.94 23.69 -17.85
CA ARG A 472 -5.26 22.56 -18.76
C ARG A 472 -5.43 23.03 -20.21
N VAL A 473 -5.96 24.26 -20.43
CA VAL A 473 -6.08 24.84 -21.76
C VAL A 473 -4.70 25.11 -22.35
N ASN A 474 -3.75 25.61 -21.56
CA ASN A 474 -2.38 25.83 -22.02
C ASN A 474 -1.71 24.48 -22.42
N LEU A 475 -1.94 23.42 -21.66
CA LEU A 475 -1.45 22.08 -22.01
C LEU A 475 -2.02 21.65 -23.36
N GLN A 476 -3.33 21.71 -23.54
CA GLN A 476 -4.00 21.31 -24.79
C GLN A 476 -3.47 22.07 -25.99
N LEU A 477 -3.35 23.40 -25.91
CA LEU A 477 -2.80 24.21 -26.97
C LEU A 477 -1.33 23.87 -27.31
N THR A 478 -0.58 23.43 -26.31
CA THR A 478 0.80 23.00 -26.50
C THR A 478 0.86 21.64 -27.18
N GLU A 479 -0.01 20.71 -26.81
CA GLU A 479 -0.15 19.38 -27.45
C GLU A 479 -0.54 19.56 -28.95
N GLU A 480 -1.49 20.43 -29.25
CA GLU A 480 -1.89 20.73 -30.62
C GLU A 480 -0.75 21.37 -31.46
N ARG A 481 0.06 22.23 -30.83
CA ARG A 481 1.20 22.91 -31.50
C ARG A 481 2.38 21.97 -31.73
N TRP A 482 2.53 20.97 -30.90
CA TRP A 482 3.66 20.04 -30.90
C TRP A 482 3.22 18.58 -31.01
N PRO A 483 2.62 18.15 -32.13
CA PRO A 483 2.04 16.82 -32.29
C PRO A 483 3.08 15.68 -32.26
N ASP A 484 4.36 16.00 -32.46
CA ASP A 484 5.46 15.02 -32.38
C ASP A 484 5.98 14.85 -30.95
N ILE A 485 5.53 15.66 -30.01
CA ILE A 485 5.90 15.60 -28.59
C ILE A 485 4.81 14.84 -27.84
N GLU A 486 5.21 13.80 -27.12
CA GLU A 486 4.32 13.05 -26.23
C GLU A 486 4.31 13.70 -24.84
N PHE A 487 3.10 14.00 -24.31
CA PHE A 487 2.87 14.56 -22.98
C PHE A 487 2.20 13.51 -22.10
N LEU A 488 2.98 12.84 -21.27
CA LEU A 488 2.55 11.68 -20.48
C LEU A 488 2.07 12.10 -19.09
N ALA A 489 0.84 11.71 -18.75
CA ALA A 489 0.26 11.91 -17.41
C ALA A 489 0.81 10.93 -16.37
N THR A 490 1.28 9.79 -16.81
CA THR A 490 1.88 8.75 -15.98
C THR A 490 3.21 8.33 -16.58
N ARG A 491 4.15 7.94 -15.73
CA ARG A 491 5.41 7.33 -16.13
C ARG A 491 5.59 6.05 -15.34
N GLU A 492 5.95 4.98 -16.01
CA GLU A 492 6.44 3.81 -15.31
C GLU A 492 7.86 4.07 -14.80
N HIS A 493 8.19 3.52 -13.63
CA HIS A 493 9.54 3.62 -13.09
C HIS A 493 10.56 2.76 -13.86
N ALA A 494 10.10 1.88 -14.76
CA ALA A 494 10.98 1.13 -15.63
C ALA A 494 11.68 2.09 -16.61
N HIS A 495 12.97 2.26 -16.48
CA HIS A 495 13.76 2.95 -17.49
C HIS A 495 13.72 2.12 -18.77
N ALA A 496 13.28 2.72 -19.87
CA ALA A 496 13.51 2.13 -21.17
C ALA A 496 15.03 1.94 -21.32
N ILE A 497 15.46 0.69 -21.40
CA ILE A 497 16.82 0.38 -21.82
C ILE A 497 16.88 0.90 -23.24
N GLY A 498 17.63 1.99 -23.45
CA GLY A 498 17.96 2.45 -24.80
C GLY A 498 18.70 1.29 -25.48
N ILE A 499 17.99 0.57 -26.31
CA ILE A 499 18.62 -0.30 -27.31
C ILE A 499 18.93 0.66 -28.45
N ASP A 500 20.21 1.05 -28.53
CA ASP A 500 20.77 1.61 -29.75
C ASP A 500 20.73 0.58 -30.89
#